data_a6809106f02cf074c59fcb13047162bd
#
_entry.id   a6809106f02cf074c59fcb13047162bd
#
_cell.length_a   1.000
_cell.length_b   1.000
_cell.length_c   1.000
_cell.angle_alpha   90.00
_cell.angle_beta   90.00
_cell.angle_gamma   90.00
#
_symmetry.space_group_name_H-M   'P 1'
#
loop_
_entity.id
_entity.type
_entity.pdbx_description
1 polymer ?
#
loop_
_entity_poly.entity_id
_entity_poly.type
_entity_poly.pdbx_seq_one_letter_code
_entity_poly.pdbx_strand_id
1 'polypeptide(L)'
;MLPFRSHTVEICISALWLSSCTSLSPLRPNTTANPTNSVIGQDGYKVAFVEFGEQGSYQDPTQLQNALALIRDTPQPLVITYVHGWQNDVESGDVQSFESLLARLNGAPAIRNVGFHVVGVYLGWRGKITDVPILKELSFWNRKNTAERLASNYDVYDTIASISEEARKDHPGKQYTVLLGHSFGGLIVERSVAHAINAEIHGHADASRSMPADLMVAVNPAADSVLARQMIAALYSRKTEDTRPLFVSITSTGDWATGIVFPIGTGLASVSKGFNEVEAPGPANTQVSERKFYTLTPGHNEMLINHITVDKHETINSPNGLHALEENLQHNHVGNGFTLDGAEGKLDVWQIKRVGDVDVPYWDVQVDPSIIKDHGDIWNERAEAMVAAIFRMANPILNRSAKPRATLHRAPDFNRLEHR
;
A
#
# COMPACT_ATOMS: atom_id res chain seq x y z
N MET A 1 -32.68 50.80 23.18
CA MET A 1 -32.25 49.47 23.62
C MET A 1 -33.30 48.48 23.23
N LEU A 2 -33.07 47.74 22.16
CA LEU A 2 -33.95 46.64 21.70
C LEU A 2 -33.17 45.33 21.95
N PRO A 3 -33.80 44.28 22.46
CA PRO A 3 -33.10 43.02 22.73
C PRO A 3 -32.94 42.23 21.45
N PHE A 4 -31.69 41.92 21.10
CA PHE A 4 -31.38 40.94 20.06
C PHE A 4 -31.77 39.55 20.54
N ARG A 5 -32.71 38.89 19.83
CA ARG A 5 -33.20 37.56 20.14
C ARG A 5 -32.22 36.49 19.64
N SER A 6 -31.81 35.61 20.53
CA SER A 6 -30.87 34.48 20.39
C SER A 6 -31.44 33.25 19.68
N HIS A 7 -32.31 33.40 18.69
CA HIS A 7 -32.93 32.22 18.02
C HIS A 7 -32.14 31.62 16.86
N THR A 8 -31.08 32.28 16.38
CA THR A 8 -30.34 31.82 15.21
C THR A 8 -29.28 30.78 15.54
N VAL A 9 -28.82 30.69 16.77
CA VAL A 9 -27.78 29.75 17.21
C VAL A 9 -28.36 28.37 17.51
N GLU A 10 -29.59 28.26 18.00
CA GLU A 10 -30.24 27.00 18.34
C GLU A 10 -30.58 26.15 17.09
N ILE A 11 -30.92 26.80 15.96
CA ILE A 11 -31.28 26.09 14.71
C ILE A 11 -30.03 25.44 14.09
N CYS A 12 -28.84 26.06 14.19
CA CYS A 12 -27.62 25.46 13.67
C CYS A 12 -27.12 24.26 14.50
N ILE A 13 -27.33 24.30 15.82
CA ILE A 13 -26.96 23.20 16.72
C ILE A 13 -27.91 22.00 16.54
N SER A 14 -29.20 22.24 16.37
CA SER A 14 -30.18 21.17 16.14
C SER A 14 -30.00 20.45 14.80
N ALA A 15 -29.55 21.16 13.74
CA ALA A 15 -29.25 20.54 12.45
C ALA A 15 -27.99 19.68 12.48
N LEU A 16 -27.01 20.01 13.33
CA LEU A 16 -25.80 19.19 13.54
C LEU A 16 -26.06 17.89 14.31
N TRP A 17 -27.09 17.83 15.15
CA TRP A 17 -27.43 16.61 15.88
C TRP A 17 -28.28 15.61 15.09
N LEU A 18 -29.01 16.04 14.07
CA LEU A 18 -29.86 15.18 13.25
C LEU A 18 -29.07 14.37 12.19
N SER A 19 -27.83 14.76 11.87
CA SER A 19 -27.00 14.02 10.91
C SER A 19 -26.22 12.84 11.51
N SER A 20 -26.30 12.62 12.84
CA SER A 20 -25.48 11.61 13.53
C SER A 20 -26.14 10.24 13.72
N CYS A 21 -27.39 10.04 13.26
CA CYS A 21 -28.12 8.79 13.47
C CYS A 21 -28.43 7.98 12.22
N THR A 22 -27.85 8.29 11.06
CA THR A 22 -27.97 7.40 9.90
C THR A 22 -26.93 6.30 10.01
N SER A 23 -27.36 5.07 10.22
CA SER A 23 -26.50 3.90 10.03
C SER A 23 -26.02 3.91 8.58
N LEU A 24 -24.70 3.92 8.39
CA LEU A 24 -24.12 3.81 7.06
C LEU A 24 -24.31 2.37 6.59
N SER A 25 -25.16 2.19 5.60
CA SER A 25 -25.29 0.91 4.91
C SER A 25 -24.12 0.73 3.94
N PRO A 26 -23.69 -0.51 3.67
CA PRO A 26 -22.73 -0.78 2.60
C PRO A 26 -23.29 -0.32 1.26
N LEU A 27 -22.42 0.17 0.38
CA LEU A 27 -22.81 0.58 -0.99
C LEU A 27 -23.06 -0.63 -1.89
N ARG A 28 -22.40 -1.78 -1.59
CA ARG A 28 -22.55 -3.05 -2.31
C ARG A 28 -23.06 -4.17 -1.40
N PRO A 29 -24.24 -4.01 -0.76
CA PRO A 29 -24.74 -5.01 0.19
C PRO A 29 -25.08 -6.31 -0.53
N ASN A 30 -24.67 -7.43 0.05
CA ASN A 30 -25.18 -8.72 -0.36
C ASN A 30 -26.62 -8.88 0.18
N THR A 31 -27.51 -9.35 -0.66
CA THR A 31 -28.94 -9.52 -0.31
C THR A 31 -29.38 -10.93 -0.64
N THR A 32 -30.53 -11.35 -0.09
CA THR A 32 -31.12 -12.65 -0.45
C THR A 32 -31.38 -12.76 -1.96
N ALA A 33 -31.73 -11.67 -2.62
CA ALA A 33 -31.97 -11.63 -4.07
C ALA A 33 -30.66 -11.60 -4.89
N ASN A 34 -29.60 -11.01 -4.34
CA ASN A 34 -28.27 -10.95 -4.96
C ASN A 34 -27.18 -11.21 -3.90
N PRO A 35 -26.91 -12.47 -3.55
CA PRO A 35 -25.98 -12.83 -2.48
C PRO A 35 -24.50 -12.58 -2.83
N THR A 36 -24.20 -12.25 -4.07
CA THR A 36 -22.85 -11.98 -4.57
C THR A 36 -22.70 -10.57 -5.17
N ASN A 37 -23.54 -9.61 -4.73
CA ASN A 37 -23.49 -8.23 -5.22
C ASN A 37 -22.14 -7.53 -4.95
N SER A 38 -21.39 -8.02 -3.96
CA SER A 38 -20.03 -7.57 -3.67
C SER A 38 -18.96 -8.16 -4.59
N VAL A 39 -19.33 -8.97 -5.60
CA VAL A 39 -18.38 -9.54 -6.57
C VAL A 39 -18.80 -9.15 -7.97
N ILE A 40 -17.89 -8.54 -8.72
CA ILE A 40 -18.07 -8.26 -10.14
C ILE A 40 -17.10 -9.09 -10.96
N GLY A 41 -17.57 -9.62 -12.09
CA GLY A 41 -16.77 -10.40 -13.02
C GLY A 41 -16.62 -9.67 -14.34
N GLN A 42 -15.42 -9.70 -14.89
CA GLN A 42 -15.08 -9.24 -16.24
C GLN A 42 -14.34 -10.37 -16.97
N ASP A 43 -14.18 -10.24 -18.28
CA ASP A 43 -13.44 -11.22 -19.06
C ASP A 43 -11.98 -11.30 -18.59
N GLY A 44 -11.66 -12.39 -17.91
CA GLY A 44 -10.30 -12.74 -17.49
C GLY A 44 -9.90 -12.30 -16.08
N TYR A 45 -10.68 -11.50 -15.33
CA TYR A 45 -10.44 -11.18 -13.92
C TYR A 45 -11.76 -11.02 -13.16
N LYS A 46 -11.70 -11.07 -11.84
CA LYS A 46 -12.83 -10.79 -10.94
C LYS A 46 -12.40 -9.87 -9.82
N VAL A 47 -13.33 -9.05 -9.30
CA VAL A 47 -13.11 -8.15 -8.17
C VAL A 47 -14.14 -8.43 -7.11
N ALA A 48 -13.68 -8.63 -5.87
CA ALA A 48 -14.51 -8.63 -4.68
C ALA A 48 -14.35 -7.32 -3.90
N PHE A 49 -15.41 -6.88 -3.23
CA PHE A 49 -15.43 -5.69 -2.39
C PHE A 49 -15.68 -6.08 -0.95
N VAL A 50 -14.91 -5.48 -0.02
CA VAL A 50 -15.13 -5.60 1.43
C VAL A 50 -15.19 -4.20 2.00
N GLU A 51 -16.31 -3.83 2.61
CA GLU A 51 -16.57 -2.47 3.09
C GLU A 51 -16.51 -2.37 4.61
N PHE A 52 -15.82 -1.33 5.08
CA PHE A 52 -15.66 -1.02 6.50
C PHE A 52 -16.38 0.28 6.88
N GLY A 53 -16.96 0.27 8.06
CA GLY A 53 -17.54 1.45 8.70
C GLY A 53 -16.47 2.41 9.25
N GLU A 54 -16.91 3.53 9.82
CA GLU A 54 -16.05 4.61 10.35
C GLU A 54 -15.11 4.18 11.49
N GLN A 55 -15.36 3.04 12.11
CA GLN A 55 -14.53 2.46 13.19
C GLN A 55 -13.74 1.24 12.74
N GLY A 56 -13.84 0.85 11.46
CA GLY A 56 -13.12 -0.29 10.89
C GLY A 56 -13.85 -1.63 10.99
N SER A 57 -15.04 -1.69 11.60
CA SER A 57 -15.86 -2.92 11.60
C SER A 57 -16.50 -3.16 10.22
N TYR A 58 -16.77 -4.41 9.90
CA TYR A 58 -17.46 -4.78 8.66
C TYR A 58 -18.82 -4.09 8.55
N GLN A 59 -19.14 -3.58 7.38
CA GLN A 59 -20.49 -3.14 7.06
C GLN A 59 -21.38 -4.33 6.64
N ASP A 60 -20.80 -5.32 5.97
CA ASP A 60 -21.44 -6.58 5.62
C ASP A 60 -20.40 -7.71 5.69
N PRO A 61 -20.38 -8.53 6.76
CA PRO A 61 -19.42 -9.61 6.91
C PRO A 61 -19.45 -10.66 5.79
N THR A 62 -20.57 -10.78 5.06
CA THR A 62 -20.71 -11.73 3.96
C THR A 62 -19.86 -11.33 2.74
N GLN A 63 -19.45 -10.06 2.62
CA GLN A 63 -18.55 -9.59 1.58
C GLN A 63 -17.17 -10.25 1.69
N LEU A 64 -16.62 -10.37 2.91
CA LEU A 64 -15.36 -11.11 3.12
C LEU A 64 -15.51 -12.58 2.73
N GLN A 65 -16.61 -13.22 3.10
CA GLN A 65 -16.86 -14.63 2.76
C GLN A 65 -16.88 -14.83 1.23
N ASN A 66 -17.50 -13.91 0.49
CA ASN A 66 -17.50 -13.93 -0.97
C ASN A 66 -16.11 -13.71 -1.57
N ALA A 67 -15.31 -12.80 -0.99
CA ALA A 67 -13.94 -12.57 -1.42
C ALA A 67 -13.06 -13.82 -1.22
N LEU A 68 -13.16 -14.47 -0.05
CA LEU A 68 -12.42 -15.70 0.24
C LEU A 68 -12.87 -16.87 -0.66
N ALA A 69 -14.18 -17.02 -0.91
CA ALA A 69 -14.69 -18.01 -1.84
C ALA A 69 -14.15 -17.79 -3.26
N LEU A 70 -14.15 -16.54 -3.74
CA LEU A 70 -13.58 -16.18 -5.02
C LEU A 70 -12.09 -16.57 -5.14
N ILE A 71 -11.30 -16.31 -4.11
CA ILE A 71 -9.87 -16.65 -4.09
C ILE A 71 -9.68 -18.16 -4.10
N ARG A 72 -10.40 -18.90 -3.27
CA ARG A 72 -10.38 -20.37 -3.18
C ARG A 72 -10.70 -21.04 -4.50
N ASP A 73 -11.72 -20.54 -5.19
CA ASP A 73 -12.21 -21.11 -6.45
C ASP A 73 -11.33 -20.70 -7.66
N THR A 74 -10.31 -19.85 -7.47
CA THR A 74 -9.42 -19.38 -8.53
C THR A 74 -8.16 -20.23 -8.56
N PRO A 75 -7.86 -20.95 -9.66
CA PRO A 75 -6.62 -21.70 -9.80
C PRO A 75 -5.42 -20.76 -9.79
N GLN A 76 -4.36 -21.08 -9.05
CA GLN A 76 -3.10 -20.34 -9.02
C GLN A 76 -3.31 -18.80 -8.95
N PRO A 77 -3.94 -18.29 -7.87
CA PRO A 77 -4.37 -16.90 -7.82
C PRO A 77 -3.19 -15.93 -7.69
N LEU A 78 -3.23 -14.84 -8.48
CA LEU A 78 -2.52 -13.60 -8.22
C LEU A 78 -3.52 -12.64 -7.60
N VAL A 79 -3.47 -12.50 -6.29
CA VAL A 79 -4.42 -11.66 -5.55
C VAL A 79 -3.85 -10.26 -5.38
N ILE A 80 -4.54 -9.26 -5.91
CA ILE A 80 -4.22 -7.84 -5.71
C ILE A 80 -5.27 -7.25 -4.76
N THR A 81 -4.88 -7.01 -3.52
CA THR A 81 -5.73 -6.31 -2.55
C THR A 81 -5.39 -4.83 -2.58
N TYR A 82 -6.40 -3.97 -2.75
CA TYR A 82 -6.22 -2.53 -2.83
C TYR A 82 -7.02 -1.78 -1.76
N VAL A 83 -6.37 -0.83 -1.09
CA VAL A 83 -6.97 0.08 -0.12
C VAL A 83 -6.88 1.50 -0.67
N HIS A 84 -8.03 2.10 -0.93
CA HIS A 84 -8.11 3.44 -1.53
C HIS A 84 -7.83 4.57 -0.54
N GLY A 85 -7.54 5.74 -1.10
CA GLY A 85 -7.25 6.96 -0.34
C GLY A 85 -8.48 7.84 -0.05
N TRP A 86 -8.19 9.07 0.40
CA TRP A 86 -9.17 10.12 0.61
C TRP A 86 -9.92 10.45 -0.68
N GLN A 87 -11.17 10.85 -0.57
CA GLN A 87 -12.11 11.21 -1.65
C GLN A 87 -12.65 10.04 -2.47
N ASN A 88 -12.35 8.79 -2.08
CA ASN A 88 -12.82 7.59 -2.75
C ASN A 88 -13.76 6.76 -1.88
N ASP A 89 -14.49 5.86 -2.52
CA ASP A 89 -15.32 4.80 -1.99
C ASP A 89 -15.46 3.69 -3.05
N VAL A 90 -16.30 2.67 -2.82
CA VAL A 90 -16.49 1.53 -3.74
C VAL A 90 -17.33 1.86 -4.99
N GLU A 91 -17.77 3.11 -5.17
CA GLU A 91 -18.48 3.60 -6.36
C GLU A 91 -17.70 4.71 -7.09
N SER A 92 -16.54 5.12 -6.57
CA SER A 92 -15.71 6.17 -7.17
C SER A 92 -14.99 5.70 -8.44
N GLY A 93 -14.50 6.66 -9.24
CA GLY A 93 -13.69 6.39 -10.44
C GLY A 93 -12.38 5.63 -10.16
N ASP A 94 -11.92 5.59 -8.90
CA ASP A 94 -10.78 4.83 -8.45
C ASP A 94 -10.98 3.31 -8.63
N VAL A 95 -12.22 2.82 -8.49
CA VAL A 95 -12.59 1.42 -8.76
C VAL A 95 -12.29 1.06 -10.22
N GLN A 96 -12.68 1.93 -11.17
CA GLN A 96 -12.45 1.71 -12.60
C GLN A 96 -10.96 1.70 -12.94
N SER A 97 -10.17 2.54 -12.27
CA SER A 97 -8.72 2.55 -12.43
C SER A 97 -8.10 1.24 -11.90
N PHE A 98 -8.57 0.76 -10.75
CA PHE A 98 -8.14 -0.54 -10.21
C PHE A 98 -8.53 -1.69 -11.13
N GLU A 99 -9.76 -1.73 -11.65
CA GLU A 99 -10.19 -2.72 -12.64
C GLU A 99 -9.32 -2.70 -13.90
N SER A 100 -8.95 -1.50 -14.36
CA SER A 100 -8.05 -1.34 -15.51
C SER A 100 -6.65 -1.91 -15.24
N LEU A 101 -6.11 -1.73 -14.04
CA LEU A 101 -4.87 -2.37 -13.62
C LEU A 101 -4.99 -3.91 -13.67
N LEU A 102 -6.07 -4.48 -13.13
CA LEU A 102 -6.29 -5.94 -13.14
C LEU A 102 -6.41 -6.48 -14.57
N ALA A 103 -7.10 -5.77 -15.46
CA ALA A 103 -7.20 -6.13 -16.86
C ALA A 103 -5.83 -6.17 -17.56
N ARG A 104 -4.99 -5.16 -17.32
CA ARG A 104 -3.62 -5.11 -17.87
C ARG A 104 -2.74 -6.23 -17.30
N LEU A 105 -2.81 -6.49 -15.99
CA LEU A 105 -2.08 -7.61 -15.38
C LEU A 105 -2.53 -8.95 -15.97
N ASN A 106 -3.84 -9.17 -16.11
CA ASN A 106 -4.37 -10.38 -16.73
C ASN A 106 -3.93 -10.52 -18.21
N GLY A 107 -3.81 -9.40 -18.93
CA GLY A 107 -3.32 -9.36 -20.31
C GLY A 107 -1.81 -9.58 -20.45
N ALA A 108 -1.03 -9.38 -19.39
CA ALA A 108 0.43 -9.39 -19.43
C ALA A 108 0.99 -10.80 -19.75
N PRO A 109 1.85 -10.94 -20.78
CA PRO A 109 2.44 -12.24 -21.12
C PRO A 109 3.19 -12.90 -19.96
N ALA A 110 3.90 -12.13 -19.15
CA ALA A 110 4.65 -12.62 -17.99
C ALA A 110 3.72 -13.31 -16.96
N ILE A 111 2.52 -12.78 -16.74
CA ILE A 111 1.51 -13.34 -15.82
C ILE A 111 0.88 -14.59 -16.42
N ARG A 112 0.46 -14.54 -17.69
CA ARG A 112 -0.17 -15.66 -18.37
C ARG A 112 0.77 -16.86 -18.56
N ASN A 113 2.04 -16.60 -18.91
CA ASN A 113 3.02 -17.66 -19.16
C ASN A 113 3.36 -18.49 -17.91
N VAL A 114 3.20 -17.91 -16.71
CA VAL A 114 3.35 -18.67 -15.45
C VAL A 114 2.04 -19.26 -14.94
N GLY A 115 0.92 -19.01 -15.62
CA GLY A 115 -0.40 -19.58 -15.30
C GLY A 115 -1.13 -18.88 -14.17
N PHE A 116 -0.81 -17.63 -13.83
CA PHE A 116 -1.56 -16.86 -12.85
C PHE A 116 -2.94 -16.44 -13.36
N HIS A 117 -3.93 -16.50 -12.46
CA HIS A 117 -5.27 -15.94 -12.64
C HIS A 117 -5.44 -14.74 -11.71
N VAL A 118 -5.77 -13.59 -12.28
CA VAL A 118 -5.83 -12.32 -11.52
C VAL A 118 -7.15 -12.22 -10.76
N VAL A 119 -7.05 -11.95 -9.46
CA VAL A 119 -8.17 -11.65 -8.56
C VAL A 119 -7.92 -10.32 -7.88
N GLY A 120 -8.87 -9.39 -7.96
CA GLY A 120 -8.87 -8.14 -7.21
C GLY A 120 -9.68 -8.26 -5.93
N VAL A 121 -9.20 -7.65 -4.84
CA VAL A 121 -10.00 -7.37 -3.64
C VAL A 121 -9.90 -5.89 -3.32
N TYR A 122 -11.01 -5.17 -3.40
CA TYR A 122 -11.10 -3.75 -3.10
C TYR A 122 -11.58 -3.54 -1.67
N LEU A 123 -10.74 -3.04 -0.78
CA LEU A 123 -11.09 -2.71 0.58
C LEU A 123 -11.64 -1.29 0.65
N GLY A 124 -12.96 -1.20 0.80
CA GLY A 124 -13.70 0.03 0.78
C GLY A 124 -13.90 0.64 2.17
N TRP A 125 -13.80 1.96 2.27
CA TRP A 125 -14.16 2.72 3.44
C TRP A 125 -14.68 4.09 3.02
N ARG A 126 -15.32 4.83 3.90
CA ARG A 126 -15.86 6.15 3.54
C ARG A 126 -14.75 7.20 3.49
N GLY A 127 -13.95 7.21 2.42
CA GLY A 127 -12.93 8.22 2.16
C GLY A 127 -13.49 9.57 1.74
N LYS A 128 -14.74 9.59 1.20
CA LYS A 128 -15.45 10.77 0.73
C LYS A 128 -16.61 11.13 1.68
N ILE A 129 -16.71 12.41 2.07
CA ILE A 129 -17.85 12.93 2.85
C ILE A 129 -18.72 13.83 2.00
N THR A 130 -18.12 14.72 1.20
CA THR A 130 -18.80 15.77 0.44
C THR A 130 -17.98 16.23 -0.74
N ASP A 131 -18.67 16.75 -1.77
CA ASP A 131 -18.06 17.39 -2.93
C ASP A 131 -17.97 18.93 -2.79
N VAL A 132 -18.51 19.51 -1.72
CA VAL A 132 -18.43 20.96 -1.49
C VAL A 132 -16.99 21.36 -1.18
N PRO A 133 -16.32 22.21 -2.01
CA PRO A 133 -14.87 22.40 -1.96
C PRO A 133 -14.32 22.75 -0.57
N ILE A 134 -14.88 23.75 0.12
CA ILE A 134 -14.38 24.17 1.45
C ILE A 134 -14.57 23.06 2.50
N LEU A 135 -15.73 22.37 2.48
CA LEU A 135 -16.01 21.29 3.41
C LEU A 135 -15.18 20.03 3.06
N LYS A 136 -14.88 19.85 1.79
CA LYS A 136 -13.99 18.82 1.30
C LYS A 136 -12.61 18.94 1.96
N GLU A 137 -11.96 20.09 1.87
CA GLU A 137 -10.63 20.31 2.46
C GLU A 137 -10.65 20.16 3.99
N LEU A 138 -11.68 20.65 4.66
CA LEU A 138 -11.85 20.47 6.10
C LEU A 138 -12.05 19.00 6.51
N SER A 139 -12.52 18.16 5.59
CA SER A 139 -12.72 16.73 5.84
C SER A 139 -11.41 15.94 5.92
N PHE A 140 -10.29 16.46 5.41
CA PHE A 140 -8.99 15.75 5.37
C PHE A 140 -8.57 15.20 6.74
N TRP A 141 -8.53 16.05 7.76
CA TRP A 141 -8.12 15.63 9.11
C TRP A 141 -9.12 14.66 9.76
N ASN A 142 -10.40 14.85 9.49
CA ASN A 142 -11.42 13.91 9.94
C ASN A 142 -11.22 12.53 9.29
N ARG A 143 -10.96 12.49 7.98
CA ARG A 143 -10.69 11.24 7.25
C ARG A 143 -9.37 10.60 7.65
N LYS A 144 -8.32 11.38 7.95
CA LYS A 144 -7.09 10.88 8.54
C LYS A 144 -7.36 10.11 9.85
N ASN A 145 -8.12 10.72 10.76
CA ASN A 145 -8.50 10.07 12.02
C ASN A 145 -9.32 8.78 11.79
N THR A 146 -10.18 8.75 10.77
CA THR A 146 -10.89 7.53 10.38
C THR A 146 -9.93 6.47 9.85
N ALA A 147 -9.01 6.83 8.95
CA ALA A 147 -8.00 5.91 8.44
C ALA A 147 -7.12 5.33 9.57
N GLU A 148 -6.76 6.14 10.57
CA GLU A 148 -6.02 5.66 11.75
C GLU A 148 -6.83 4.66 12.60
N ARG A 149 -8.15 4.86 12.74
CA ARG A 149 -9.02 3.89 13.41
C ARG A 149 -9.13 2.59 12.62
N LEU A 150 -9.33 2.66 11.29
CA LEU A 150 -9.33 1.49 10.42
C LEU A 150 -8.02 0.71 10.54
N ALA A 151 -6.90 1.40 10.44
CA ALA A 151 -5.57 0.81 10.53
C ALA A 151 -5.28 0.13 11.88
N SER A 152 -5.98 0.52 12.93
CA SER A 152 -5.86 -0.05 14.27
C SER A 152 -6.95 -1.07 14.58
N ASN A 153 -7.91 -1.28 13.67
CA ASN A 153 -9.03 -2.20 13.89
C ASN A 153 -8.65 -3.63 13.47
N TYR A 154 -9.04 -4.58 14.33
CA TYR A 154 -8.78 -6.00 14.11
C TYR A 154 -9.44 -6.54 12.83
N ASP A 155 -10.68 -6.13 12.52
CA ASP A 155 -11.40 -6.62 11.34
C ASP A 155 -10.68 -6.28 10.04
N VAL A 156 -10.06 -5.08 9.95
CA VAL A 156 -9.27 -4.67 8.78
C VAL A 156 -8.02 -5.53 8.64
N TYR A 157 -7.29 -5.71 9.75
CA TYR A 157 -6.10 -6.57 9.77
C TYR A 157 -6.46 -8.03 9.46
N ASP A 158 -7.51 -8.56 10.09
CA ASP A 158 -7.99 -9.92 9.89
C ASP A 158 -8.42 -10.18 8.44
N THR A 159 -9.06 -9.19 7.79
CA THR A 159 -9.39 -9.26 6.37
C THR A 159 -8.14 -9.43 5.51
N ILE A 160 -7.13 -8.58 5.73
CA ILE A 160 -5.87 -8.62 4.97
C ILE A 160 -5.16 -9.97 5.17
N ALA A 161 -5.08 -10.43 6.41
CA ALA A 161 -4.46 -11.71 6.75
C ALA A 161 -5.23 -12.89 6.14
N SER A 162 -6.57 -12.91 6.29
CA SER A 162 -7.42 -13.98 5.76
C SER A 162 -7.36 -14.11 4.24
N ILE A 163 -7.30 -13.00 3.50
CA ILE A 163 -7.12 -12.99 2.04
C ILE A 163 -5.82 -13.71 1.66
N SER A 164 -4.73 -13.38 2.35
CA SER A 164 -3.41 -13.96 2.09
C SER A 164 -3.35 -15.44 2.49
N GLU A 165 -3.94 -15.80 3.63
CA GLU A 165 -4.02 -17.19 4.10
C GLU A 165 -4.85 -18.06 3.15
N GLU A 166 -6.01 -17.59 2.70
CA GLU A 166 -6.85 -18.32 1.76
C GLU A 166 -6.14 -18.55 0.42
N ALA A 167 -5.41 -17.53 -0.09
CA ALA A 167 -4.64 -17.68 -1.31
C ALA A 167 -3.53 -18.75 -1.20
N ARG A 168 -2.93 -18.91 -0.02
CA ARG A 168 -1.84 -19.88 0.23
C ARG A 168 -2.31 -21.29 0.56
N LYS A 169 -3.53 -21.44 1.09
CA LYS A 169 -4.03 -22.68 1.67
C LYS A 169 -4.03 -23.83 0.70
N ASP A 170 -4.57 -23.64 -0.50
CA ASP A 170 -4.75 -24.71 -1.49
C ASP A 170 -3.74 -24.65 -2.66
N HIS A 171 -2.86 -23.63 -2.65
CA HIS A 171 -1.92 -23.36 -3.74
C HIS A 171 -0.48 -23.11 -3.26
N PRO A 172 0.13 -23.97 -2.42
CA PRO A 172 1.43 -23.72 -1.82
C PRO A 172 2.52 -23.48 -2.89
N GLY A 173 3.11 -22.26 -2.89
CA GLY A 173 4.17 -21.89 -3.83
C GLY A 173 3.73 -21.62 -5.27
N LYS A 174 2.42 -21.60 -5.54
CA LYS A 174 1.83 -21.30 -6.87
C LYS A 174 0.94 -20.06 -6.86
N GLN A 175 0.82 -19.37 -5.77
CA GLN A 175 0.07 -18.15 -5.60
C GLN A 175 1.00 -16.97 -5.35
N TYR A 176 0.48 -15.78 -5.49
CA TYR A 176 1.16 -14.57 -5.04
C TYR A 176 0.15 -13.52 -4.60
N THR A 177 0.45 -12.84 -3.51
CA THR A 177 -0.43 -11.82 -2.92
C THR A 177 0.28 -10.48 -2.87
N VAL A 178 -0.41 -9.45 -3.36
CA VAL A 178 0.05 -8.06 -3.33
C VAL A 178 -0.98 -7.23 -2.56
N LEU A 179 -0.51 -6.46 -1.59
CA LEU A 179 -1.32 -5.49 -0.87
C LEU A 179 -0.89 -4.08 -1.29
N LEU A 180 -1.78 -3.35 -1.94
CA LEU A 180 -1.54 -2.01 -2.47
C LEU A 180 -2.38 -0.99 -1.71
N GLY A 181 -1.79 0.12 -1.28
CA GLY A 181 -2.49 1.23 -0.65
C GLY A 181 -2.09 2.58 -1.23
N HIS A 182 -3.06 3.50 -1.40
CA HIS A 182 -2.81 4.86 -1.86
C HIS A 182 -3.19 5.87 -0.78
N SER A 183 -2.35 6.88 -0.54
CA SER A 183 -2.67 7.99 0.37
C SER A 183 -3.00 7.48 1.79
N PHE A 184 -4.21 7.73 2.30
CA PHE A 184 -4.68 7.14 3.56
C PHE A 184 -4.84 5.62 3.49
N GLY A 185 -5.07 5.04 2.30
CA GLY A 185 -4.99 3.60 2.11
C GLY A 185 -3.58 3.08 2.37
N GLY A 186 -2.54 3.83 1.96
CA GLY A 186 -1.15 3.54 2.28
C GLY A 186 -0.87 3.59 3.78
N LEU A 187 -1.44 4.56 4.52
CA LEU A 187 -1.38 4.61 5.98
C LEU A 187 -2.05 3.38 6.61
N ILE A 188 -3.23 2.98 6.10
CA ILE A 188 -3.93 1.79 6.58
C ILE A 188 -3.08 0.53 6.37
N VAL A 189 -2.50 0.35 5.18
CA VAL A 189 -1.61 -0.77 4.86
C VAL A 189 -0.41 -0.78 5.80
N GLU A 190 0.32 0.32 5.91
CA GLU A 190 1.53 0.40 6.72
C GLU A 190 1.26 0.07 8.20
N ARG A 191 0.25 0.69 8.80
CA ARG A 191 -0.09 0.46 10.21
C ARG A 191 -0.67 -0.92 10.47
N SER A 192 -1.55 -1.41 9.60
CA SER A 192 -2.17 -2.73 9.77
C SER A 192 -1.14 -3.85 9.73
N VAL A 193 -0.06 -3.70 8.95
CA VAL A 193 0.95 -4.76 8.79
C VAL A 193 2.20 -4.55 9.64
N ALA A 194 2.44 -3.34 10.16
CA ALA A 194 3.62 -3.05 10.97
C ALA A 194 3.71 -3.94 12.22
N HIS A 195 2.58 -4.22 12.85
CA HIS A 195 2.52 -5.12 14.00
C HIS A 195 2.90 -6.56 13.62
N ALA A 196 2.42 -7.07 12.48
CA ALA A 196 2.76 -8.41 12.00
C ALA A 196 4.24 -8.51 11.65
N ILE A 197 4.78 -7.53 10.93
CA ILE A 197 6.21 -7.47 10.58
C ILE A 197 7.06 -7.42 11.85
N ASN A 198 6.74 -6.53 12.79
CA ASN A 198 7.51 -6.41 14.04
C ASN A 198 7.40 -7.66 14.91
N ALA A 199 6.20 -8.24 15.04
CA ALA A 199 6.00 -9.47 15.80
C ALA A 199 6.79 -10.65 15.21
N GLU A 200 6.81 -10.80 13.89
CA GLU A 200 7.60 -11.81 13.20
C GLU A 200 9.10 -11.58 13.38
N ILE A 201 9.55 -10.33 13.25
CA ILE A 201 10.95 -9.96 13.43
C ILE A 201 11.42 -10.25 14.84
N HIS A 202 10.63 -9.98 15.86
CA HIS A 202 11.02 -10.20 17.27
C HIS A 202 10.72 -11.61 17.80
N GLY A 203 10.24 -12.53 16.94
CA GLY A 203 9.94 -13.90 17.33
C GLY A 203 8.71 -14.03 18.25
N HIS A 204 7.88 -12.99 18.36
CA HIS A 204 6.63 -12.98 19.12
C HIS A 204 5.41 -13.37 18.26
N ALA A 205 5.63 -13.66 16.98
CA ALA A 205 4.55 -14.12 16.12
C ALA A 205 4.03 -15.45 16.66
N ASP A 206 2.75 -15.46 17.00
CA ASP A 206 2.02 -16.71 17.05
C ASP A 206 2.25 -17.39 15.69
N ALA A 207 2.90 -18.56 15.71
CA ALA A 207 3.35 -19.24 14.49
C ALA A 207 2.21 -19.59 13.51
N SER A 208 0.98 -19.23 13.87
CA SER A 208 -0.24 -19.40 13.07
C SER A 208 -0.47 -18.28 12.03
N ARG A 209 0.16 -17.11 12.14
CA ARG A 209 -0.08 -15.99 11.23
C ARG A 209 1.11 -15.70 10.33
N SER A 210 0.95 -16.02 9.05
CA SER A 210 1.92 -15.68 8.00
C SER A 210 1.89 -14.17 7.69
N MET A 211 2.95 -13.69 7.01
CA MET A 211 2.99 -12.30 6.52
C MET A 211 1.69 -11.96 5.75
N PRO A 212 1.15 -10.75 5.96
CA PRO A 212 -0.16 -10.35 5.39
C PRO A 212 -0.19 -10.31 3.86
N ALA A 213 0.97 -10.22 3.20
CA ALA A 213 1.10 -10.36 1.74
C ALA A 213 2.54 -10.73 1.38
N ASP A 214 2.75 -11.21 0.14
CA ASP A 214 4.10 -11.48 -0.38
C ASP A 214 4.82 -10.20 -0.80
N LEU A 215 4.06 -9.18 -1.19
CA LEU A 215 4.54 -7.82 -1.46
C LEU A 215 3.50 -6.80 -0.97
N MET A 216 3.96 -5.79 -0.25
CA MET A 216 3.15 -4.66 0.20
C MET A 216 3.68 -3.37 -0.42
N VAL A 217 2.79 -2.57 -1.01
CA VAL A 217 3.15 -1.33 -1.70
C VAL A 217 2.25 -0.19 -1.20
N ALA A 218 2.85 0.86 -0.68
CA ALA A 218 2.15 2.10 -0.34
C ALA A 218 2.59 3.20 -1.31
N VAL A 219 1.64 3.81 -2.03
CA VAL A 219 1.93 4.89 -2.97
C VAL A 219 1.45 6.20 -2.41
N ASN A 220 2.34 7.19 -2.36
CA ASN A 220 2.10 8.50 -1.74
C ASN A 220 1.42 8.38 -0.36
N PRO A 221 1.94 7.52 0.56
CA PRO A 221 1.27 7.26 1.83
C PRO A 221 1.17 8.52 2.68
N ALA A 222 -0.03 8.85 3.17
CA ALA A 222 -0.25 9.93 4.11
C ALA A 222 0.00 9.45 5.56
N ALA A 223 1.12 8.79 5.79
CA ALA A 223 1.59 8.22 7.05
C ALA A 223 2.83 8.97 7.55
N ASP A 224 3.00 9.06 8.87
CA ASP A 224 4.28 9.49 9.46
C ASP A 224 5.34 8.38 9.33
N SER A 225 6.62 8.75 9.32
CA SER A 225 7.72 7.79 9.12
C SER A 225 8.18 7.07 10.41
N VAL A 226 7.41 7.15 11.50
CA VAL A 226 7.77 6.48 12.77
C VAL A 226 7.80 4.96 12.61
N LEU A 227 6.76 4.39 11.99
CA LEU A 227 6.68 2.95 11.75
C LEU A 227 7.72 2.47 10.73
N ALA A 228 7.94 3.24 9.66
CA ALA A 228 8.99 2.98 8.68
C ALA A 228 10.36 2.86 9.36
N ARG A 229 10.71 3.84 10.23
CA ARG A 229 11.94 3.79 11.03
C ARG A 229 12.05 2.50 11.86
N GLN A 230 10.97 2.14 12.56
CA GLN A 230 10.96 0.95 13.41
C GLN A 230 11.15 -0.34 12.59
N MET A 231 10.44 -0.48 11.48
CA MET A 231 10.54 -1.65 10.59
C MET A 231 11.94 -1.75 9.97
N ILE A 232 12.50 -0.63 9.47
CA ILE A 232 13.84 -0.62 8.89
C ILE A 232 14.89 -0.97 9.94
N ALA A 233 14.81 -0.40 11.16
CA ALA A 233 15.73 -0.70 12.24
C ALA A 233 15.67 -2.19 12.65
N ALA A 234 14.47 -2.75 12.74
CA ALA A 234 14.28 -4.15 13.08
C ALA A 234 14.82 -5.09 11.98
N LEU A 235 14.54 -4.80 10.72
CA LEU A 235 15.06 -5.56 9.56
C LEU A 235 16.60 -5.46 9.47
N TYR A 236 17.16 -4.28 9.71
CA TYR A 236 18.60 -4.05 9.71
C TYR A 236 19.30 -4.85 10.81
N SER A 237 18.78 -4.84 12.05
CA SER A 237 19.34 -5.58 13.16
C SER A 237 19.34 -7.10 12.94
N ARG A 238 18.41 -7.62 12.16
CA ARG A 238 18.33 -9.05 11.79
C ARG A 238 19.38 -9.49 10.79
N LYS A 239 20.04 -8.60 10.08
CA LYS A 239 21.00 -8.91 9.00
C LYS A 239 20.42 -9.91 7.99
N THR A 240 19.22 -9.63 7.53
CA THR A 240 18.53 -10.48 6.56
C THR A 240 19.35 -10.58 5.25
N GLU A 241 19.60 -11.79 4.77
CA GLU A 241 20.29 -12.02 3.48
C GLU A 241 19.38 -11.73 2.28
N ASP A 242 18.06 -11.86 2.45
CA ASP A 242 17.07 -11.59 1.40
C ASP A 242 16.60 -10.13 1.48
N THR A 243 17.15 -9.30 0.62
CA THR A 243 16.84 -7.87 0.53
C THR A 243 15.81 -7.54 -0.55
N ARG A 244 15.20 -8.56 -1.18
CA ARG A 244 14.09 -8.34 -2.11
C ARG A 244 12.96 -7.59 -1.42
N PRO A 245 12.26 -6.69 -2.14
CA PRO A 245 11.23 -5.88 -1.53
C PRO A 245 10.10 -6.75 -0.92
N LEU A 246 9.80 -6.48 0.33
CA LEU A 246 8.64 -7.00 1.07
C LEU A 246 7.64 -5.89 1.29
N PHE A 247 8.12 -4.72 1.74
CA PHE A 247 7.34 -3.51 1.87
C PHE A 247 8.01 -2.39 1.06
N VAL A 248 7.24 -1.71 0.22
CA VAL A 248 7.71 -0.62 -0.64
C VAL A 248 6.86 0.61 -0.39
N SER A 249 7.47 1.67 0.13
CA SER A 249 6.84 2.99 0.23
C SER A 249 7.30 3.84 -0.95
N ILE A 250 6.41 4.19 -1.86
CA ILE A 250 6.69 4.99 -3.04
C ILE A 250 6.14 6.40 -2.82
N THR A 251 7.00 7.41 -2.92
CA THR A 251 6.60 8.81 -2.73
C THR A 251 7.12 9.67 -3.89
N SER A 252 6.23 10.43 -4.51
CA SER A 252 6.61 11.41 -5.52
C SER A 252 7.12 12.70 -4.88
N THR A 253 8.21 13.25 -5.41
CA THR A 253 8.67 14.60 -5.02
C THR A 253 7.72 15.70 -5.49
N GLY A 254 6.80 15.41 -6.42
CA GLY A 254 5.72 16.31 -6.83
C GLY A 254 4.47 16.24 -5.97
N ASP A 255 4.43 15.33 -5.00
CA ASP A 255 3.29 15.19 -4.09
C ASP A 255 3.31 16.26 -3.00
N TRP A 256 2.68 17.40 -3.27
CA TRP A 256 2.56 18.49 -2.31
C TRP A 256 1.69 18.13 -1.09
N ALA A 257 0.76 17.19 -1.20
CA ALA A 257 -0.10 16.80 -0.09
C ALA A 257 0.68 16.12 1.03
N THR A 258 1.55 15.18 0.69
CA THR A 258 2.43 14.49 1.67
C THR A 258 3.72 15.25 1.95
N GLY A 259 4.21 16.06 0.99
CA GLY A 259 5.44 16.82 1.14
C GLY A 259 5.29 18.18 1.84
N ILE A 260 4.10 18.81 1.81
CA ILE A 260 3.86 20.15 2.38
C ILE A 260 2.69 20.14 3.36
N VAL A 261 1.49 19.71 2.93
CA VAL A 261 0.29 19.81 3.78
C VAL A 261 0.38 18.89 4.99
N PHE A 262 0.85 17.68 4.80
CA PHE A 262 1.02 16.72 5.88
C PHE A 262 2.04 17.20 6.92
N PRO A 263 3.28 17.64 6.57
CA PRO A 263 4.23 18.19 7.51
C PRO A 263 3.73 19.43 8.26
N ILE A 264 3.04 20.34 7.59
CA ILE A 264 2.47 21.54 8.25
C ILE A 264 1.44 21.12 9.30
N GLY A 265 0.51 20.25 8.94
CA GLY A 265 -0.56 19.82 9.83
C GLY A 265 -0.06 18.99 11.02
N THR A 266 0.84 18.05 10.80
CA THR A 266 1.46 17.26 11.87
C THR A 266 2.40 18.11 12.70
N GLY A 267 3.10 19.08 12.11
CA GLY A 267 3.91 20.07 12.80
C GLY A 267 3.10 20.92 13.77
N LEU A 268 1.95 21.45 13.33
CA LEU A 268 1.03 22.20 14.19
C LEU A 268 0.44 21.32 15.32
N ALA A 269 0.02 20.08 14.99
CA ALA A 269 -0.50 19.12 15.97
C ALA A 269 0.57 18.66 16.98
N SER A 270 1.85 18.90 16.70
CA SER A 270 2.98 18.50 17.53
C SER A 270 3.54 19.60 18.42
N VAL A 271 3.03 20.86 18.32
CA VAL A 271 3.58 22.01 19.07
C VAL A 271 3.59 21.81 20.59
N SER A 272 2.59 21.08 21.11
CA SER A 272 2.48 20.79 22.54
C SER A 272 3.06 19.44 22.95
N LYS A 273 3.67 18.68 22.02
CA LYS A 273 4.23 17.34 22.28
C LYS A 273 5.71 17.43 22.62
N GLY A 274 6.14 16.66 23.62
CA GLY A 274 7.55 16.38 23.86
C GLY A 274 8.00 15.24 22.93
N PHE A 275 9.24 15.34 22.42
CA PHE A 275 9.86 14.32 21.59
C PHE A 275 11.19 13.90 22.19
N ASN A 276 11.49 12.61 22.13
CA ASN A 276 12.77 12.07 22.54
C ASN A 276 13.79 12.17 21.39
N GLU A 277 15.07 12.05 21.73
CA GLU A 277 16.08 11.66 20.77
C GLU A 277 15.97 10.15 20.55
N VAL A 278 16.01 9.73 19.30
CA VAL A 278 15.93 8.34 18.87
C VAL A 278 17.04 8.03 17.88
N GLU A 279 17.45 6.79 17.84
CA GLU A 279 18.45 6.33 16.90
C GLU A 279 17.86 6.24 15.49
N ALA A 280 18.53 6.87 14.52
CA ALA A 280 18.22 6.68 13.11
C ALA A 280 18.67 5.27 12.68
N PRO A 281 17.89 4.56 11.83
CA PRO A 281 18.27 3.22 11.41
C PRO A 281 19.57 3.28 10.61
N GLY A 282 20.55 2.43 10.95
CA GLY A 282 21.79 2.27 10.19
C GLY A 282 23.06 2.16 11.02
N PRO A 283 24.22 2.11 10.34
CA PRO A 283 25.49 1.79 11.01
C PRO A 283 26.05 2.93 11.86
N ALA A 284 25.59 4.16 11.66
CA ALA A 284 26.22 5.35 12.26
C ALA A 284 25.71 5.67 13.69
N ASN A 285 24.69 4.97 14.20
CA ASN A 285 24.07 5.23 15.51
C ASN A 285 23.75 6.72 15.74
N THR A 286 23.28 7.39 14.70
CA THR A 286 23.00 8.84 14.73
C THR A 286 21.76 9.13 15.55
N GLN A 287 21.89 9.93 16.60
CA GLN A 287 20.74 10.40 17.39
C GLN A 287 20.06 11.56 16.67
N VAL A 288 18.75 11.47 16.53
CA VAL A 288 17.92 12.48 15.87
C VAL A 288 16.62 12.66 16.64
N SER A 289 16.07 13.87 16.60
CA SER A 289 14.77 14.09 17.23
C SER A 289 13.67 13.28 16.57
N GLU A 290 12.93 12.52 17.37
CA GLU A 290 11.77 11.71 16.93
C GLU A 290 10.73 12.55 16.18
N ARG A 291 10.70 13.88 16.43
CA ARG A 291 9.84 14.82 15.72
C ARG A 291 10.00 14.74 14.20
N LYS A 292 11.22 14.50 13.68
CA LYS A 292 11.46 14.37 12.24
C LYS A 292 10.71 13.19 11.63
N PHE A 293 10.61 12.09 12.36
CA PHE A 293 9.84 10.93 11.91
C PHE A 293 8.33 11.12 12.05
N TYR A 294 7.90 11.89 13.05
CA TYR A 294 6.49 12.19 13.28
C TYR A 294 5.91 13.20 12.28
N THR A 295 6.73 14.12 11.77
CA THR A 295 6.26 15.21 10.90
C THR A 295 6.45 14.96 9.42
N LEU A 296 7.26 13.98 9.02
CA LEU A 296 7.55 13.68 7.61
C LEU A 296 7.02 12.29 7.23
N THR A 297 6.56 12.16 6.00
CA THR A 297 6.23 10.84 5.43
C THR A 297 7.52 10.11 5.01
N PRO A 298 7.50 8.77 4.84
CA PRO A 298 8.71 8.00 4.53
C PRO A 298 9.56 8.59 3.41
N GLY A 299 9.04 8.74 2.20
CA GLY A 299 9.80 9.22 1.04
C GLY A 299 10.20 10.70 1.09
N HIS A 300 9.76 11.47 2.08
CA HIS A 300 10.23 12.84 2.34
C HIS A 300 11.18 12.92 3.54
N ASN A 301 11.54 11.79 4.14
CA ASN A 301 12.39 11.74 5.32
C ASN A 301 13.76 11.14 4.99
N GLU A 302 14.73 12.00 4.69
CA GLU A 302 16.11 11.60 4.38
C GLU A 302 16.82 10.86 5.53
N MET A 303 16.24 10.84 6.73
CA MET A 303 16.76 10.06 7.85
C MET A 303 16.48 8.57 7.73
N LEU A 304 15.62 8.17 6.79
CA LEU A 304 15.43 6.76 6.40
C LEU A 304 16.51 6.37 5.38
N ILE A 305 17.64 5.91 5.86
CA ILE A 305 18.86 5.70 5.09
C ILE A 305 18.83 4.53 4.08
N ASN A 306 17.72 3.83 3.94
CA ASN A 306 17.53 2.80 2.91
C ASN A 306 16.89 3.34 1.63
N HIS A 307 17.08 4.63 1.36
CA HIS A 307 16.45 5.36 0.27
C HIS A 307 16.81 4.81 -1.12
N ILE A 308 15.80 4.75 -1.99
CA ILE A 308 15.90 4.30 -3.39
C ILE A 308 15.34 5.42 -4.27
N THR A 309 16.02 5.72 -5.36
CA THR A 309 15.52 6.62 -6.40
C THR A 309 15.15 5.86 -7.66
N VAL A 310 14.23 6.44 -8.42
CA VAL A 310 13.87 5.97 -9.75
C VAL A 310 14.17 7.08 -10.74
N ASP A 311 15.27 6.92 -11.47
CA ASP A 311 15.79 7.93 -12.38
C ASP A 311 15.71 7.47 -13.83
N LYS A 312 15.52 8.43 -14.75
CA LYS A 312 15.68 8.18 -16.17
C LYS A 312 17.16 7.95 -16.47
N HIS A 313 17.49 6.77 -16.97
CA HIS A 313 18.87 6.38 -17.26
C HIS A 313 19.29 6.84 -18.66
N GLU A 314 18.53 6.46 -19.69
CA GLU A 314 18.83 6.78 -21.08
C GLU A 314 17.56 6.75 -21.94
N THR A 315 17.70 7.27 -23.17
CA THR A 315 16.71 7.08 -24.23
C THR A 315 17.39 6.35 -25.38
N ILE A 316 16.91 5.15 -25.72
CA ILE A 316 17.45 4.35 -26.82
C ILE A 316 16.58 4.44 -28.05
N ASN A 317 17.19 4.38 -29.25
CA ASN A 317 16.44 4.27 -30.49
C ASN A 317 15.92 2.84 -30.64
N SER A 318 14.62 2.67 -30.71
CA SER A 318 14.00 1.36 -30.97
C SER A 318 13.50 1.31 -32.40
N PRO A 319 14.16 0.59 -33.30
CA PRO A 319 13.69 0.48 -34.70
C PRO A 319 12.43 -0.39 -34.84
N ASN A 320 12.06 -1.19 -33.86
CA ASN A 320 11.02 -2.22 -33.95
C ASN A 320 10.03 -2.28 -32.78
N GLY A 321 9.84 -1.19 -32.04
CA GLY A 321 8.78 -1.12 -31.01
C GLY A 321 8.89 -2.22 -29.93
N LEU A 322 7.75 -2.76 -29.52
CA LEU A 322 7.58 -3.73 -28.42
C LEU A 322 8.45 -5.00 -28.47
N HIS A 323 8.89 -5.48 -29.64
CA HIS A 323 9.75 -6.67 -29.75
C HIS A 323 11.16 -6.45 -29.23
N ALA A 324 11.72 -5.24 -29.40
CA ALA A 324 13.02 -4.89 -28.82
C ALA A 324 12.97 -4.80 -27.30
N LEU A 325 11.77 -4.53 -26.73
CA LEU A 325 11.51 -4.49 -25.29
C LEU A 325 11.70 -5.87 -24.63
N GLU A 326 11.20 -6.93 -25.25
CA GLU A 326 11.29 -8.29 -24.71
C GLU A 326 12.73 -8.83 -24.80
N GLU A 327 13.45 -8.56 -25.88
CA GLU A 327 14.85 -8.98 -26.02
C GLU A 327 15.80 -8.19 -25.11
N ASN A 328 15.64 -6.88 -24.97
CA ASN A 328 16.49 -6.07 -24.08
C ASN A 328 16.24 -6.35 -22.59
N LEU A 329 15.00 -6.67 -22.19
CA LEU A 329 14.71 -7.10 -20.81
C LEU A 329 15.30 -8.50 -20.50
N GLN A 330 15.55 -9.32 -21.52
CA GLN A 330 16.19 -10.64 -21.37
C GLN A 330 17.72 -10.61 -21.47
N HIS A 331 18.31 -9.67 -22.18
CA HIS A 331 19.74 -9.66 -22.51
C HIS A 331 20.55 -8.54 -21.86
N ASN A 332 19.95 -7.41 -21.50
CA ASN A 332 20.63 -6.37 -20.77
C ASN A 332 20.43 -6.57 -19.29
N HIS A 333 21.55 -6.77 -18.58
CA HIS A 333 21.69 -6.65 -17.14
C HIS A 333 21.44 -5.20 -16.66
N VAL A 334 20.39 -4.53 -17.12
CA VAL A 334 19.78 -3.42 -16.40
C VAL A 334 19.06 -4.06 -15.21
N GLY A 335 19.86 -4.62 -14.31
CA GLY A 335 19.34 -5.18 -13.08
C GLY A 335 18.53 -4.09 -12.42
N ASN A 336 17.24 -4.26 -12.17
CA ASN A 336 16.37 -3.35 -11.48
C ASN A 336 15.95 -2.10 -12.29
N GLY A 337 15.34 -2.28 -13.45
CA GLY A 337 14.80 -1.18 -14.25
C GLY A 337 13.54 -1.56 -15.03
N PHE A 338 12.98 -0.60 -15.74
CA PHE A 338 11.86 -0.77 -16.66
C PHE A 338 12.01 0.18 -17.84
N THR A 339 11.32 -0.13 -18.93
CA THR A 339 11.32 0.68 -20.15
C THR A 339 9.91 1.08 -20.51
N LEU A 340 9.77 2.23 -21.12
CA LEU A 340 8.53 2.78 -21.66
C LEU A 340 8.73 3.34 -23.04
N ASP A 341 7.68 3.34 -23.86
CA ASP A 341 7.69 4.00 -25.15
C ASP A 341 7.91 5.51 -24.97
N GLY A 342 8.98 6.01 -25.55
CA GLY A 342 9.29 7.42 -25.63
C GLY A 342 8.70 8.05 -26.90
N ALA A 343 8.98 9.35 -27.13
CA ALA A 343 8.57 10.02 -28.35
C ALA A 343 9.29 9.46 -29.58
N GLU A 344 8.59 9.37 -30.72
CA GLU A 344 9.17 9.07 -32.05
C GLU A 344 9.88 7.70 -32.19
N GLY A 345 9.32 6.63 -31.59
CA GLY A 345 9.89 5.28 -31.67
C GLY A 345 11.16 5.08 -30.85
N LYS A 346 11.33 5.90 -29.82
CA LYS A 346 12.39 5.76 -28.81
C LYS A 346 11.85 5.05 -27.59
N LEU A 347 12.74 4.37 -26.86
CA LEU A 347 12.45 3.79 -25.57
C LEU A 347 13.15 4.58 -24.47
N ASP A 348 12.39 5.02 -23.48
CA ASP A 348 12.93 5.56 -22.25
C ASP A 348 13.25 4.44 -21.29
N VAL A 349 14.51 4.37 -20.84
CA VAL A 349 15.00 3.39 -19.86
C VAL A 349 15.06 4.06 -18.49
N TRP A 350 14.39 3.47 -17.52
CA TRP A 350 14.38 3.92 -16.13
C TRP A 350 15.12 2.94 -15.23
N GLN A 351 15.92 3.45 -14.32
CA GLN A 351 16.70 2.66 -13.38
C GLN A 351 16.18 2.86 -11.95
N ILE A 352 15.95 1.75 -11.26
CA ILE A 352 15.68 1.72 -9.83
C ILE A 352 17.02 1.56 -9.11
N LYS A 353 17.46 2.59 -8.41
CA LYS A 353 18.79 2.68 -7.82
C LYS A 353 18.73 2.93 -6.33
N ARG A 354 19.42 2.11 -5.55
CA ARG A 354 19.64 2.38 -4.13
C ARG A 354 20.68 3.48 -3.97
N VAL A 355 20.34 4.51 -3.21
CA VAL A 355 21.22 5.62 -2.82
C VAL A 355 21.48 5.66 -1.32
N GLY A 356 20.67 4.93 -0.53
CA GLY A 356 20.87 4.79 0.92
C GLY A 356 21.86 3.68 1.26
N ASP A 357 22.42 3.75 2.47
CA ASP A 357 23.47 2.85 2.95
C ASP A 357 22.96 1.50 3.45
N VAL A 358 21.64 1.38 3.65
CA VAL A 358 21.01 0.19 4.24
C VAL A 358 20.19 -0.57 3.21
N ASP A 359 20.57 -1.84 2.99
CA ASP A 359 19.84 -2.76 2.14
C ASP A 359 19.01 -3.74 2.98
N VAL A 360 17.71 -3.47 3.06
CA VAL A 360 16.73 -4.27 3.80
C VAL A 360 15.46 -4.46 2.95
N PRO A 361 14.61 -5.44 3.26
CA PRO A 361 13.36 -5.69 2.50
C PRO A 361 12.30 -4.59 2.59
N TYR A 362 12.51 -3.55 3.38
CA TYR A 362 11.73 -2.31 3.33
C TYR A 362 12.39 -1.33 2.37
N TRP A 363 11.71 -0.98 1.29
CA TRP A 363 12.21 -0.02 0.30
C TRP A 363 11.49 1.32 0.44
N ASP A 364 12.25 2.36 0.76
CA ASP A 364 11.78 3.75 0.72
C ASP A 364 12.15 4.34 -0.64
N VAL A 365 11.15 4.47 -1.52
CA VAL A 365 11.33 4.80 -2.94
C VAL A 365 10.83 6.21 -3.21
N GLN A 366 11.75 7.08 -3.59
CA GLN A 366 11.42 8.43 -4.05
C GLN A 366 11.43 8.49 -5.58
N VAL A 367 10.39 9.09 -6.15
CA VAL A 367 10.26 9.19 -7.61
C VAL A 367 10.07 10.63 -8.05
N ASP A 368 10.58 10.92 -9.25
CA ASP A 368 10.43 12.21 -9.93
C ASP A 368 8.98 12.44 -10.38
N PRO A 369 8.49 13.70 -10.44
CA PRO A 369 7.16 14.05 -10.94
C PRO A 369 6.88 13.61 -12.37
N SER A 370 7.90 13.29 -13.16
CA SER A 370 7.72 12.70 -14.49
C SER A 370 7.20 11.27 -14.46
N ILE A 371 7.30 10.57 -13.31
CA ILE A 371 6.75 9.21 -13.11
C ILE A 371 5.38 9.30 -12.44
N ILE A 372 5.31 9.98 -11.31
CA ILE A 372 4.05 10.27 -10.59
C ILE A 372 4.00 11.79 -10.42
N LYS A 373 3.14 12.46 -11.17
CA LYS A 373 3.11 13.91 -11.28
C LYS A 373 2.73 14.61 -9.96
N ASP A 374 1.72 14.07 -9.29
CA ASP A 374 1.15 14.64 -8.07
C ASP A 374 0.55 13.53 -7.18
N HIS A 375 -0.14 13.93 -6.11
CA HIS A 375 -0.70 12.99 -5.12
C HIS A 375 -1.61 11.93 -5.73
N GLY A 376 -2.44 12.27 -6.70
CA GLY A 376 -3.46 11.40 -7.28
C GLY A 376 -3.04 10.66 -8.55
N ASP A 377 -1.91 11.01 -9.15
CA ASP A 377 -1.47 10.51 -10.46
C ASP A 377 -0.79 9.12 -10.37
N ILE A 378 -1.41 8.19 -9.66
CA ILE A 378 -0.85 6.85 -9.41
C ILE A 378 -1.24 5.82 -10.47
N TRP A 379 -2.26 6.10 -11.30
CA TRP A 379 -2.80 5.20 -12.31
C TRP A 379 -2.29 5.50 -13.73
N ASN A 380 -1.21 6.26 -13.84
CA ASN A 380 -0.57 6.52 -15.13
C ASN A 380 0.37 5.36 -15.52
N GLU A 381 0.65 5.24 -16.81
CA GLU A 381 1.42 4.14 -17.40
C GLU A 381 2.83 4.00 -16.81
N ARG A 382 3.50 5.11 -16.46
CA ARG A 382 4.86 5.09 -15.89
C ARG A 382 4.86 4.57 -14.45
N ALA A 383 3.93 5.02 -13.64
CA ALA A 383 3.75 4.54 -12.27
C ALA A 383 3.45 3.03 -12.26
N GLU A 384 2.57 2.59 -13.14
CA GLU A 384 2.22 1.17 -13.26
C GLU A 384 3.40 0.32 -13.74
N ALA A 385 4.17 0.78 -14.73
CA ALA A 385 5.36 0.07 -15.20
C ALA A 385 6.43 -0.06 -14.10
N MET A 386 6.62 0.98 -13.29
CA MET A 386 7.51 0.96 -12.14
C MET A 386 7.05 -0.07 -11.09
N VAL A 387 5.76 -0.03 -10.72
CA VAL A 387 5.20 -1.00 -9.76
C VAL A 387 5.30 -2.42 -10.30
N ALA A 388 5.07 -2.63 -11.60
CA ALA A 388 5.26 -3.93 -12.25
C ALA A 388 6.73 -4.39 -12.24
N ALA A 389 7.69 -3.48 -12.37
CA ALA A 389 9.12 -3.80 -12.24
C ALA A 389 9.47 -4.23 -10.80
N ILE A 390 8.98 -3.50 -9.80
CA ILE A 390 9.16 -3.85 -8.38
C ILE A 390 8.51 -5.22 -8.09
N PHE A 391 7.30 -5.47 -8.61
CA PHE A 391 6.62 -6.75 -8.49
C PHE A 391 7.46 -7.90 -9.05
N ARG A 392 8.05 -7.74 -10.23
CA ARG A 392 8.95 -8.76 -10.82
C ARG A 392 10.17 -9.02 -9.95
N MET A 393 10.77 -8.00 -9.37
CA MET A 393 11.92 -8.14 -8.45
C MET A 393 11.53 -8.86 -7.16
N ALA A 394 10.34 -8.59 -6.63
CA ALA A 394 9.83 -9.22 -5.43
C ALA A 394 9.39 -10.67 -5.64
N ASN A 395 8.87 -11.00 -6.83
CA ASN A 395 8.23 -12.28 -7.10
C ASN A 395 9.24 -13.34 -7.61
N PRO A 396 9.54 -14.39 -6.82
CA PRO A 396 10.50 -15.43 -7.21
C PRO A 396 10.02 -16.30 -8.38
N ILE A 397 8.71 -16.37 -8.65
CA ILE A 397 8.14 -17.15 -9.76
C ILE A 397 8.45 -16.43 -11.08
N LEU A 398 8.36 -15.11 -11.11
CA LEU A 398 8.67 -14.28 -12.28
C LEU A 398 10.16 -14.03 -12.43
N ASN A 399 10.90 -14.04 -11.34
CA ASN A 399 12.35 -13.85 -11.32
C ASN A 399 13.07 -15.21 -11.21
N ARG A 400 13.24 -15.92 -12.31
CA ARG A 400 13.86 -17.25 -12.36
C ARG A 400 15.30 -17.31 -11.81
N SER A 401 15.99 -16.20 -11.69
CA SER A 401 17.32 -16.08 -11.06
C SER A 401 17.27 -15.86 -9.56
N ALA A 402 16.11 -15.58 -8.98
CA ALA A 402 15.98 -15.33 -7.55
C ALA A 402 15.94 -16.64 -6.77
N LYS A 403 16.81 -16.76 -5.74
CA LYS A 403 16.65 -17.81 -4.73
C LYS A 403 15.31 -17.62 -4.01
N PRO A 404 14.62 -18.70 -3.57
CA PRO A 404 13.44 -18.57 -2.72
C PRO A 404 13.77 -17.68 -1.52
N ARG A 405 12.85 -16.77 -1.15
CA ARG A 405 13.00 -15.99 0.10
C ARG A 405 13.11 -17.01 1.23
N ALA A 406 14.23 -17.01 1.96
CA ALA A 406 14.28 -17.70 3.23
C ALA A 406 13.10 -17.15 4.03
N THR A 407 12.14 -18.03 4.35
CA THR A 407 11.03 -17.67 5.21
C THR A 407 11.65 -16.96 6.41
N LEU A 408 11.11 -15.81 6.82
CA LEU A 408 11.51 -15.12 8.04
C LEU A 408 11.22 -16.01 9.28
N HIS A 409 11.24 -17.34 9.11
CA HIS A 409 10.94 -18.38 10.07
C HIS A 409 12.12 -18.65 10.97
N ARG A 410 11.84 -18.53 12.25
CA ARG A 410 12.58 -18.94 13.43
C ARG A 410 13.82 -18.13 13.76
N ALA A 411 13.63 -17.28 14.77
CA ALA A 411 14.71 -17.02 15.72
C ALA A 411 15.31 -18.36 16.18
N PRO A 412 16.65 -18.48 16.33
CA PRO A 412 17.23 -19.66 16.92
C PRO A 412 16.62 -19.90 18.29
N ASP A 413 16.30 -21.16 18.56
CA ASP A 413 15.71 -21.63 19.79
C ASP A 413 16.65 -21.30 20.97
N PHE A 414 16.43 -20.18 21.64
CA PHE A 414 17.20 -19.73 22.79
C PHE A 414 17.07 -20.65 24.03
N ASN A 415 16.13 -21.61 24.00
CA ASN A 415 15.91 -22.56 25.10
C ASN A 415 16.92 -23.71 25.16
N ARG A 416 17.97 -23.73 24.33
CA ARG A 416 18.99 -24.79 24.33
C ARG A 416 20.26 -24.44 25.09
N LEU A 417 20.35 -23.29 25.77
CA LEU A 417 21.56 -22.88 26.49
C LEU A 417 21.47 -22.96 28.04
N GLU A 418 20.41 -23.52 28.63
CA GLU A 418 20.30 -23.67 30.08
C GLU A 418 20.55 -25.10 30.61
N HIS A 419 21.09 -26.01 29.82
CA HIS A 419 21.54 -27.31 30.31
C HIS A 419 22.89 -27.71 29.69
N ARG A 420 23.94 -26.97 30.07
CA ARG A 420 25.32 -27.51 30.16
C ARG A 420 26.10 -26.78 31.22
#